data_098b14de5315d2e41396ea4ed2ab5f30
#
_entry.id   098b14de5315d2e41396ea4ed2ab5f30
#
_cell.length_a   1.000
_cell.length_b   1.000
_cell.length_c   1.000
_cell.angle_alpha   90.00
_cell.angle_beta   90.00
_cell.angle_gamma   90.00
#
_symmetry.space_group_name_H-M   'P 1'
#
loop_
_entity.id
_entity.type
_entity.pdbx_description
1 polymer ?
#
loop_
_entity_poly.entity_id
_entity_poly.type
_entity_poly.pdbx_seq_one_letter_code
_entity_poly.pdbx_strand_id
1 'polypeptide(L)'
;MRFFLSAQALSAALLLAAPVAVVAAQPITVEPYGSASPPWLQCGGCDLRGADLSGLMLNGMDLRDADLRGADLRGANLEGADLSGADLRGARLQDSWLSNADLSEADLRQANLQDAVLIQALTPGVQIEGAVLVGADFTGSELMIGGEESGPDPLPPLEMRKQR
;
A
#
# COMPACT_ATOMS: atom_id res chain seq x y z
N MET A 1 45.47 20.36 23.09
CA MET A 1 44.79 19.64 22.04
C MET A 1 43.50 19.06 22.57
N ARG A 2 42.40 19.70 22.26
CA ARG A 2 41.05 19.26 22.70
C ARG A 2 40.43 18.48 21.53
N PHE A 3 40.27 17.16 21.71
CA PHE A 3 39.55 16.33 20.77
C PHE A 3 38.04 16.54 20.97
N PHE A 4 37.40 17.15 20.01
CA PHE A 4 35.94 17.11 19.86
C PHE A 4 35.52 15.72 19.37
N LEU A 5 35.07 14.86 20.25
CA LEU A 5 34.32 13.67 19.84
C LEU A 5 32.90 14.14 19.50
N SER A 6 32.56 14.02 18.21
CA SER A 6 31.21 14.29 17.73
C SER A 6 30.23 13.25 18.26
N ALA A 7 29.11 13.73 18.80
CA ALA A 7 28.04 12.96 19.47
C ALA A 7 27.17 12.12 18.51
N GLN A 8 27.72 11.63 17.39
CA GLN A 8 26.95 10.89 16.38
C GLN A 8 27.14 9.36 16.41
N ALA A 9 27.96 8.82 17.30
CA ALA A 9 28.24 7.37 17.32
C ALA A 9 27.42 6.57 18.36
N LEU A 10 26.51 7.17 19.11
CA LEU A 10 25.80 6.50 20.21
C LEU A 10 24.31 6.19 19.93
N SER A 11 23.81 6.49 18.74
CA SER A 11 22.39 6.28 18.42
C SER A 11 22.07 4.93 17.79
N ALA A 12 23.06 4.13 17.39
CA ALA A 12 22.84 2.87 16.68
C ALA A 12 22.76 1.62 17.57
N ALA A 13 23.02 1.72 18.87
CA ALA A 13 23.11 0.54 19.75
C ALA A 13 21.90 0.35 20.69
N LEU A 14 20.86 1.21 20.63
CA LEU A 14 19.73 1.17 21.56
C LEU A 14 18.42 0.66 20.92
N LEU A 15 18.47 0.07 19.73
CA LEU A 15 17.27 -0.41 18.99
C LEU A 15 16.97 -1.89 19.19
N LEU A 16 17.64 -2.59 20.10
CA LEU A 16 17.49 -4.05 20.29
C LEU A 16 16.59 -4.48 21.45
N ALA A 17 15.98 -3.57 22.19
CA ALA A 17 15.10 -3.95 23.31
C ALA A 17 14.13 -2.84 23.69
N ALA A 18 13.31 -2.31 22.77
CA ALA A 18 12.22 -1.42 23.14
C ALA A 18 10.87 -2.08 22.81
N PRO A 19 9.95 -2.18 23.79
CA PRO A 19 8.57 -2.54 23.48
C PRO A 19 7.97 -1.39 22.68
N VAL A 20 7.24 -1.75 21.61
CA VAL A 20 6.33 -0.91 20.82
C VAL A 20 6.39 0.58 21.19
N ALA A 21 7.44 1.27 20.78
CA ALA A 21 7.51 2.71 20.93
C ALA A 21 6.67 3.31 19.79
N VAL A 22 5.61 3.99 20.15
CA VAL A 22 4.94 4.98 19.31
C VAL A 22 6.02 5.84 18.69
N VAL A 23 6.35 5.62 17.42
CA VAL A 23 7.22 6.51 16.66
C VAL A 23 6.40 7.77 16.41
N ALA A 24 6.45 8.69 17.37
CA ALA A 24 5.95 10.05 17.18
C ALA A 24 6.70 10.63 15.98
N ALA A 25 5.95 11.02 14.95
CA ALA A 25 6.33 11.69 13.72
C ALA A 25 7.73 12.34 13.76
N GLN A 26 8.76 11.58 13.50
CA GLN A 26 10.05 12.10 13.08
C GLN A 26 9.99 12.19 11.55
N PRO A 27 10.35 13.32 10.94
CA PRO A 27 10.44 13.36 9.48
C PRO A 27 11.48 12.32 9.04
N ILE A 28 11.03 11.30 8.34
CA ILE A 28 11.92 10.32 7.70
C ILE A 28 12.62 11.07 6.57
N THR A 29 13.82 11.55 6.82
CA THR A 29 14.67 12.09 5.75
C THR A 29 15.21 10.92 4.95
N VAL A 30 14.54 10.60 3.85
CA VAL A 30 15.02 9.60 2.90
C VAL A 30 16.06 10.27 2.02
N GLU A 31 17.33 9.89 2.19
CA GLU A 31 18.40 10.30 1.29
C GLU A 31 18.15 9.70 -0.10
N PRO A 32 18.31 10.47 -1.19
CA PRO A 32 18.05 9.96 -2.51
C PRO A 32 19.15 8.98 -2.97
N TYR A 33 18.73 7.76 -3.22
CA TYR A 33 19.39 6.80 -4.11
C TYR A 33 20.64 6.04 -3.64
N GLY A 34 20.43 4.81 -3.18
CA GLY A 34 21.44 3.73 -3.15
C GLY A 34 20.73 2.39 -3.37
N SER A 35 21.19 1.57 -4.29
CA SER A 35 20.58 0.37 -4.86
C SER A 35 20.54 -0.86 -3.93
N ALA A 36 20.29 -0.68 -2.66
CA ALA A 36 19.91 -1.76 -1.74
C ALA A 36 18.89 -1.18 -0.77
N SER A 37 17.69 -1.74 -0.75
CA SER A 37 16.69 -1.40 0.27
C SER A 37 17.35 -1.58 1.64
N PRO A 38 17.52 -0.51 2.41
CA PRO A 38 18.14 -0.64 3.71
C PRO A 38 17.26 -1.53 4.61
N PRO A 39 17.86 -2.33 5.50
CA PRO A 39 17.11 -3.29 6.34
C PRO A 39 16.06 -2.65 7.25
N TRP A 40 16.06 -1.32 7.40
CA TRP A 40 15.04 -0.56 8.13
C TRP A 40 13.83 -0.17 7.24
N LEU A 41 13.85 -0.52 5.96
CA LEU A 41 12.72 -0.35 5.04
C LEU A 41 11.77 -1.57 5.05
N GLN A 42 12.02 -2.54 5.92
CA GLN A 42 11.12 -3.65 6.16
C GLN A 42 10.20 -3.26 7.32
N CYS A 43 8.96 -2.98 7.00
CA CYS A 43 7.97 -2.51 7.95
C CYS A 43 6.78 -3.46 8.05
N GLY A 44 7.06 -4.77 7.90
CA GLY A 44 6.04 -5.79 8.14
C GLY A 44 5.49 -5.67 9.56
N GLY A 45 4.17 -5.42 9.69
CA GLY A 45 3.50 -5.22 10.96
C GLY A 45 3.78 -3.88 11.66
N CYS A 46 4.38 -2.89 10.98
CA CYS A 46 4.63 -1.57 11.57
C CYS A 46 3.34 -0.81 11.90
N ASP A 47 3.37 -0.04 12.97
CA ASP A 47 2.33 0.95 13.28
C ASP A 47 2.66 2.29 12.59
N LEU A 48 1.99 2.53 11.45
CA LEU A 48 2.13 3.73 10.62
C LEU A 48 0.83 4.55 10.58
N ARG A 49 -0.01 4.42 11.60
CA ARG A 49 -1.29 5.13 11.66
C ARG A 49 -1.12 6.63 11.58
N GLY A 50 -1.81 7.24 10.61
CA GLY A 50 -1.77 8.70 10.40
C GLY A 50 -0.38 9.23 10.03
N ALA A 51 0.57 8.38 9.66
CA ALA A 51 1.88 8.81 9.22
C ALA A 51 1.78 9.64 7.93
N ASP A 52 2.62 10.65 7.80
CA ASP A 52 2.81 11.39 6.56
C ASP A 52 3.89 10.69 5.72
N LEU A 53 3.44 9.96 4.72
CA LEU A 53 4.25 9.21 3.75
C LEU A 53 4.06 9.79 2.34
N SER A 54 3.51 11.00 2.25
CA SER A 54 3.17 11.62 0.95
C SER A 54 4.41 11.85 0.09
N GLY A 55 4.32 11.46 -1.18
CA GLY A 55 5.37 11.61 -2.17
C GLY A 55 6.63 10.79 -1.91
N LEU A 56 6.65 9.90 -0.93
CA LEU A 56 7.82 9.06 -0.63
C LEU A 56 8.00 7.94 -1.66
N MET A 57 9.26 7.55 -1.87
CA MET A 57 9.66 6.41 -2.70
C MET A 57 9.66 5.15 -1.83
N LEU A 58 8.55 4.41 -1.85
CA LEU A 58 8.31 3.19 -1.06
C LEU A 58 8.26 1.94 -1.95
N ASN A 59 8.82 2.04 -3.15
CA ASN A 59 8.80 0.96 -4.14
C ASN A 59 9.53 -0.29 -3.63
N GLY A 60 8.87 -1.45 -3.77
CA GLY A 60 9.36 -2.74 -3.30
C GLY A 60 9.46 -2.89 -1.79
N MET A 61 8.81 -2.03 -1.02
CA MET A 61 8.81 -2.08 0.45
C MET A 61 8.00 -3.27 0.97
N ASP A 62 8.48 -3.89 2.04
CA ASP A 62 7.72 -4.84 2.84
C ASP A 62 6.85 -4.08 3.85
N LEU A 63 5.54 -4.01 3.58
CA LEU A 63 4.51 -3.39 4.40
C LEU A 63 3.42 -4.40 4.79
N ARG A 64 3.75 -5.69 4.76
CA ARG A 64 2.80 -6.76 5.12
C ARG A 64 2.27 -6.56 6.52
N ASP A 65 0.95 -6.73 6.66
CA ASP A 65 0.25 -6.58 7.94
C ASP A 65 0.48 -5.22 8.64
N ALA A 66 0.99 -4.20 7.94
CA ALA A 66 1.21 -2.87 8.50
C ALA A 66 -0.11 -2.17 8.81
N ASP A 67 -0.15 -1.44 9.92
CA ASP A 67 -1.28 -0.59 10.28
C ASP A 67 -1.08 0.82 9.68
N LEU A 68 -1.68 1.05 8.52
CA LEU A 68 -1.61 2.31 7.74
C LEU A 68 -2.91 3.12 7.84
N ARG A 69 -3.72 2.88 8.86
CA ARG A 69 -5.03 3.58 9.02
C ARG A 69 -4.87 5.08 9.04
N GLY A 70 -5.57 5.75 8.11
CA GLY A 70 -5.54 7.20 7.99
C GLY A 70 -4.18 7.78 7.59
N ALA A 71 -3.21 6.97 7.17
CA ALA A 71 -1.92 7.46 6.68
C ALA A 71 -2.11 8.31 5.42
N ASP A 72 -1.23 9.28 5.25
CA ASP A 72 -1.17 10.11 4.04
C ASP A 72 -0.12 9.53 3.08
N LEU A 73 -0.60 8.86 2.03
CA LEU A 73 0.19 8.22 0.98
C LEU A 73 0.01 8.91 -0.38
N ARG A 74 -0.45 10.16 -0.39
CA ARG A 74 -0.70 10.90 -1.64
C ARG A 74 0.58 11.04 -2.45
N GLY A 75 0.50 10.65 -3.73
CA GLY A 75 1.64 10.70 -4.65
C GLY A 75 2.81 9.80 -4.25
N ALA A 76 2.66 8.93 -3.26
CA ALA A 76 3.70 7.98 -2.89
C ALA A 76 3.92 6.95 -4.00
N ASN A 77 5.17 6.53 -4.18
CA ASN A 77 5.51 5.43 -5.07
C ASN A 77 5.59 4.12 -4.29
N LEU A 78 4.59 3.28 -4.44
CA LEU A 78 4.44 1.96 -3.84
C LEU A 78 4.58 0.84 -4.90
N GLU A 79 5.21 1.14 -6.03
CA GLU A 79 5.37 0.17 -7.11
C GLU A 79 6.08 -1.09 -6.63
N GLY A 80 5.44 -2.26 -6.83
CA GLY A 80 5.96 -3.55 -6.38
C GLY A 80 6.08 -3.71 -4.87
N ALA A 81 5.50 -2.82 -4.06
CA ALA A 81 5.46 -3.00 -2.61
C ALA A 81 4.56 -4.17 -2.20
N ASP A 82 4.92 -4.85 -1.12
CA ASP A 82 4.10 -5.89 -0.50
C ASP A 82 3.25 -5.29 0.62
N LEU A 83 1.96 -5.08 0.34
CA LEU A 83 0.94 -4.56 1.24
C LEU A 83 -0.06 -5.65 1.66
N SER A 84 0.31 -6.94 1.49
CA SER A 84 -0.59 -8.04 1.80
C SER A 84 -1.00 -8.01 3.28
N GLY A 85 -2.31 -8.12 3.53
CA GLY A 85 -2.88 -8.03 4.87
C GLY A 85 -2.82 -6.64 5.53
N ALA A 86 -2.30 -5.61 4.88
CA ALA A 86 -2.18 -4.27 5.46
C ALA A 86 -3.55 -3.64 5.73
N ASP A 87 -3.65 -2.89 6.83
CA ASP A 87 -4.83 -2.11 7.19
C ASP A 87 -4.70 -0.66 6.69
N LEU A 88 -5.30 -0.38 5.53
CA LEU A 88 -5.28 0.92 4.86
C LEU A 88 -6.59 1.70 5.04
N ARG A 89 -7.39 1.36 6.04
CA ARG A 89 -8.70 2.00 6.25
C ARG A 89 -8.57 3.52 6.41
N GLY A 90 -9.32 4.24 5.56
CA GLY A 90 -9.31 5.71 5.57
C GLY A 90 -7.97 6.34 5.15
N ALA A 91 -7.03 5.56 4.62
CA ALA A 91 -5.77 6.08 4.08
C ALA A 91 -6.03 6.97 2.86
N ARG A 92 -5.13 7.91 2.62
CA ARG A 92 -5.17 8.86 1.51
C ARG A 92 -4.15 8.43 0.46
N LEU A 93 -4.62 7.83 -0.63
CA LEU A 93 -3.81 7.26 -1.70
C LEU A 93 -4.00 7.99 -3.04
N GLN A 94 -4.46 9.26 -3.01
CA GLN A 94 -4.67 10.01 -4.24
C GLN A 94 -3.34 10.16 -4.99
N ASP A 95 -3.40 10.00 -6.33
CA ASP A 95 -2.24 10.12 -7.22
C ASP A 95 -1.07 9.17 -6.86
N SER A 96 -1.28 8.15 -6.03
CA SER A 96 -0.23 7.18 -5.67
C SER A 96 -0.02 6.14 -6.77
N TRP A 97 1.19 5.55 -6.79
CA TRP A 97 1.57 4.53 -7.77
C TRP A 97 1.72 3.18 -7.07
N LEU A 98 0.80 2.25 -7.36
CA LEU A 98 0.72 0.90 -6.81
C LEU A 98 0.85 -0.17 -7.89
N SER A 99 1.44 0.17 -9.04
CA SER A 99 1.62 -0.82 -10.12
C SER A 99 2.43 -2.00 -9.60
N ASN A 100 1.98 -3.23 -9.92
CA ASN A 100 2.58 -4.48 -9.46
C ASN A 100 2.66 -4.65 -7.92
N ALA A 101 2.00 -3.81 -7.14
CA ALA A 101 1.94 -3.99 -5.68
C ALA A 101 1.08 -5.21 -5.32
N ASP A 102 1.41 -5.87 -4.22
CA ASP A 102 0.58 -6.93 -3.64
C ASP A 102 -0.33 -6.35 -2.57
N LEU A 103 -1.63 -6.32 -2.86
CA LEU A 103 -2.70 -5.86 -1.96
C LEU A 103 -3.59 -7.04 -1.49
N SER A 104 -3.09 -8.28 -1.60
CA SER A 104 -3.82 -9.47 -1.18
C SER A 104 -4.31 -9.32 0.26
N GLU A 105 -5.60 -9.55 0.50
CA GLU A 105 -6.25 -9.45 1.81
C GLU A 105 -6.14 -8.06 2.49
N ALA A 106 -5.66 -7.03 1.79
CA ALA A 106 -5.56 -5.68 2.34
C ALA A 106 -6.95 -5.07 2.58
N ASP A 107 -7.06 -4.24 3.63
CA ASP A 107 -8.28 -3.54 3.98
C ASP A 107 -8.21 -2.06 3.53
N LEU A 108 -8.82 -1.76 2.39
CA LEU A 108 -8.91 -0.42 1.79
C LEU A 108 -10.24 0.27 2.06
N ARG A 109 -11.02 -0.21 3.03
CA ARG A 109 -12.32 0.39 3.32
C ARG A 109 -12.19 1.86 3.67
N GLN A 110 -13.04 2.69 3.04
CA GLN A 110 -13.04 4.15 3.19
C GLN A 110 -11.72 4.85 2.78
N ALA A 111 -10.79 4.14 2.17
CA ALA A 111 -9.60 4.76 1.60
C ALA A 111 -9.94 5.63 0.39
N ASN A 112 -9.12 6.63 0.11
CA ASN A 112 -9.26 7.46 -1.08
C ASN A 112 -8.13 7.16 -2.07
N LEU A 113 -8.49 6.48 -3.17
CA LEU A 113 -7.60 6.10 -4.27
C LEU A 113 -7.87 6.93 -5.54
N GLN A 114 -8.40 8.13 -5.39
CA GLN A 114 -8.67 8.97 -6.56
C GLN A 114 -7.39 9.14 -7.40
N ASP A 115 -7.50 8.89 -8.71
CA ASP A 115 -6.40 9.00 -9.68
C ASP A 115 -5.16 8.14 -9.35
N ALA A 116 -5.29 7.14 -8.46
CA ALA A 116 -4.21 6.19 -8.15
C ALA A 116 -3.99 5.21 -9.30
N VAL A 117 -2.75 4.72 -9.47
CA VAL A 117 -2.37 3.79 -10.54
C VAL A 117 -2.08 2.41 -9.94
N LEU A 118 -2.96 1.42 -10.20
CA LEU A 118 -2.88 0.06 -9.69
C LEU A 118 -2.70 -0.98 -10.81
N ILE A 119 -1.98 -0.61 -11.88
CA ILE A 119 -1.78 -1.49 -13.03
C ILE A 119 -1.11 -2.78 -12.60
N GLN A 120 -1.72 -3.94 -12.92
CA GLN A 120 -1.22 -5.27 -12.55
C GLN A 120 -1.03 -5.49 -11.04
N ALA A 121 -1.68 -4.70 -10.19
CA ALA A 121 -1.67 -4.95 -8.76
C ALA A 121 -2.40 -6.27 -8.44
N LEU A 122 -1.89 -7.03 -7.49
CA LEU A 122 -2.54 -8.23 -6.97
C LEU A 122 -3.56 -7.82 -5.91
N THR A 123 -4.81 -8.21 -6.10
CA THR A 123 -5.92 -7.76 -5.23
C THR A 123 -6.84 -8.89 -4.73
N PRO A 124 -6.39 -10.16 -4.61
CA PRO A 124 -7.26 -11.21 -4.08
C PRO A 124 -7.66 -10.90 -2.64
N GLY A 125 -8.94 -10.99 -2.34
CA GLY A 125 -9.48 -10.78 -0.98
C GLY A 125 -9.44 -9.33 -0.48
N VAL A 126 -9.06 -8.36 -1.30
CA VAL A 126 -9.05 -6.94 -0.92
C VAL A 126 -10.44 -6.44 -0.54
N GLN A 127 -10.53 -5.65 0.54
CA GLN A 127 -11.79 -5.03 0.98
C GLN A 127 -11.79 -3.55 0.59
N ILE A 128 -12.82 -3.12 -0.16
CA ILE A 128 -12.90 -1.76 -0.72
C ILE A 128 -14.19 -1.02 -0.40
N GLU A 129 -15.00 -1.51 0.55
CA GLU A 129 -16.28 -0.89 0.86
C GLU A 129 -16.12 0.58 1.28
N GLY A 130 -16.80 1.44 0.55
CA GLY A 130 -16.75 2.89 0.79
C GLY A 130 -15.45 3.56 0.34
N ALA A 131 -14.56 2.86 -0.34
CA ALA A 131 -13.38 3.47 -0.96
C ALA A 131 -13.77 4.38 -2.13
N VAL A 132 -13.01 5.46 -2.32
CA VAL A 132 -13.15 6.37 -3.47
C VAL A 132 -12.18 5.94 -4.55
N LEU A 133 -12.72 5.47 -5.69
CA LEU A 133 -11.95 4.89 -6.81
C LEU A 133 -12.03 5.76 -8.08
N VAL A 134 -12.48 7.00 -7.98
CA VAL A 134 -12.65 7.89 -9.14
C VAL A 134 -11.31 8.13 -9.83
N GLY A 135 -11.23 7.78 -11.13
CA GLY A 135 -10.00 7.96 -11.92
C GLY A 135 -8.91 6.93 -11.64
N ALA A 136 -9.09 6.01 -10.69
CA ALA A 136 -8.10 4.97 -10.42
C ALA A 136 -7.97 3.99 -11.60
N ASP A 137 -6.73 3.64 -11.97
CA ASP A 137 -6.42 2.72 -13.06
C ASP A 137 -6.08 1.33 -12.54
N PHE A 138 -6.99 0.38 -12.73
CA PHE A 138 -6.85 -1.04 -12.35
C PHE A 138 -6.52 -1.94 -13.55
N THR A 139 -5.94 -1.42 -14.62
CA THR A 139 -5.65 -2.21 -15.81
C THR A 139 -4.80 -3.44 -15.47
N GLY A 140 -5.32 -4.63 -15.78
CA GLY A 140 -4.63 -5.90 -15.54
C GLY A 140 -4.57 -6.35 -14.08
N SER A 141 -5.20 -5.63 -13.14
CA SER A 141 -5.42 -6.11 -11.78
C SER A 141 -6.71 -6.96 -11.75
N GLU A 142 -6.70 -8.03 -10.97
CA GLU A 142 -7.89 -8.86 -10.74
C GLU A 142 -8.72 -8.28 -9.58
N LEU A 143 -9.08 -6.99 -9.67
CA LEU A 143 -9.99 -6.43 -8.68
C LEU A 143 -11.36 -7.09 -8.87
N MET A 144 -11.60 -8.18 -8.17
CA MET A 144 -12.93 -8.72 -7.97
C MET A 144 -13.70 -7.70 -7.13
N ILE A 145 -14.18 -6.65 -7.79
CA ILE A 145 -15.25 -5.85 -7.21
C ILE A 145 -16.39 -6.84 -7.04
N GLY A 146 -16.67 -7.23 -5.80
CA GLY A 146 -17.76 -8.12 -5.47
C GLY A 146 -19.10 -7.52 -5.93
N GLY A 147 -19.33 -7.67 -7.22
CA GLY A 147 -20.54 -7.38 -7.95
C GLY A 147 -20.85 -8.66 -8.69
N GLU A 148 -22.01 -9.23 -8.42
CA GLU A 148 -22.57 -10.34 -9.17
C GLU A 148 -22.13 -10.32 -10.61
N GLU A 149 -21.62 -11.46 -11.11
CA GLU A 149 -21.48 -11.72 -12.54
C GLU A 149 -22.82 -11.47 -13.22
N SER A 150 -23.14 -10.22 -13.50
CA SER A 150 -24.09 -9.90 -14.55
C SER A 150 -23.32 -9.86 -15.87
N GLY A 151 -22.58 -10.94 -16.13
CA GLY A 151 -22.28 -11.32 -17.50
C GLY A 151 -23.64 -11.51 -18.21
N PRO A 152 -23.78 -11.12 -19.49
CA PRO A 152 -25.00 -11.42 -20.22
C PRO A 152 -25.27 -12.91 -20.08
N ASP A 153 -26.50 -13.27 -19.66
CA ASP A 153 -26.93 -14.65 -19.51
C ASP A 153 -26.37 -15.50 -20.66
N PRO A 154 -25.76 -16.65 -20.37
CA PRO A 154 -25.23 -17.51 -21.42
C PRO A 154 -26.37 -17.76 -22.45
N LEU A 155 -26.10 -17.40 -23.70
CA LEU A 155 -27.08 -17.58 -24.77
C LEU A 155 -27.65 -18.99 -24.67
N PRO A 156 -29.00 -19.15 -24.67
CA PRO A 156 -29.61 -20.45 -24.58
C PRO A 156 -29.07 -21.38 -25.69
N PRO A 157 -28.89 -22.67 -25.39
CA PRO A 157 -28.36 -23.62 -26.34
C PRO A 157 -29.05 -23.51 -27.73
N LEU A 158 -28.28 -23.60 -28.78
CA LEU A 158 -28.75 -23.42 -30.19
C LEU A 158 -29.96 -24.29 -30.56
N GLU A 159 -30.25 -25.32 -29.78
CA GLU A 159 -31.40 -26.22 -29.98
C GLU A 159 -32.76 -25.57 -29.74
N MET A 160 -32.85 -24.51 -28.90
CA MET A 160 -34.10 -23.80 -28.65
C MET A 160 -34.44 -22.72 -29.68
N ARG A 161 -33.54 -22.44 -30.64
CA ARG A 161 -33.78 -21.44 -31.69
C ARG A 161 -34.58 -21.96 -32.90
N LYS A 162 -34.92 -23.25 -32.96
CA LYS A 162 -35.60 -23.83 -34.10
C LYS A 162 -37.12 -23.96 -33.98
N GLN A 163 -37.72 -23.44 -32.95
CA GLN A 163 -39.19 -23.49 -32.78
C GLN A 163 -39.78 -22.09 -32.59
N ARG A 164 -39.73 -21.29 -33.67
CA ARG A 164 -40.71 -20.22 -33.91
C ARG A 164 -40.73 -19.90 -35.40
#